data_01dc994c7a010bea4211c03c322486ac
#
_entry.id   01dc994c7a010bea4211c03c322486ac
#
_cell.length_a   1.000
_cell.length_b   1.000
_cell.length_c   1.000
_cell.angle_alpha   90.00
_cell.angle_beta   90.00
_cell.angle_gamma   90.00
#
_symmetry.space_group_name_H-M   'P 1'
#
loop_
_entity.id
_entity.type
_entity.pdbx_description
1 polymer ?
#
loop_
_entity_poly.entity_id
_entity_poly.type
_entity_poly.pdbx_seq_one_letter_code
_entity_poly.pdbx_strand_id
1 'polypeptide(L)'
;KVIATGYDSLVIAQVDEYVNIRDEASTETGQIVGKLYNNSAAEIIGQTGDWYLIKSGDVTGYVSKDYFVTGAQAEELAAEVGDDVATVNTETLMVRKKASTDSDVIALVGDSQQLQVIDQEDGWVKVAVDNDVVGYVSSDYVDCETKFVEAESIETSTAREEAVQSALDRADQMKEAAINAMNNADANEAAYAAQEAIVAAAEAKQLASEQELDYNVQEIASTAVSSADEAQYAAYMAEQYQAAAEAQAAAEAEAARQQA
;
A
#
# COMPACT_ATOMS: atom_id res chain seq x y z
N LYS A 1 20.71 -17.11 -14.40
CA LYS A 1 21.50 -15.85 -14.47
C LYS A 1 21.08 -14.98 -13.31
N VAL A 2 22.02 -14.59 -12.46
CA VAL A 2 21.73 -13.66 -11.36
C VAL A 2 21.54 -12.28 -11.98
N ILE A 3 20.39 -11.67 -11.77
CA ILE A 3 20.14 -10.29 -12.17
C ILE A 3 20.91 -9.38 -11.19
N ALA A 4 21.51 -8.31 -11.69
CA ALA A 4 22.26 -7.38 -10.87
C ALA A 4 21.31 -6.65 -9.91
N THR A 5 21.65 -6.59 -8.62
CA THR A 5 20.84 -5.91 -7.61
C THR A 5 20.99 -4.39 -7.63
N GLY A 6 22.00 -3.87 -8.34
CA GLY A 6 22.32 -2.43 -8.33
C GLY A 6 23.02 -1.91 -7.06
N TYR A 7 23.31 -2.79 -6.10
CA TYR A 7 23.95 -2.43 -4.82
C TYR A 7 25.35 -3.05 -4.73
N ASP A 8 26.38 -2.24 -4.40
CA ASP A 8 27.75 -2.72 -4.18
C ASP A 8 27.91 -3.42 -2.82
N SER A 9 27.17 -2.99 -1.82
CA SER A 9 27.20 -3.52 -0.45
C SER A 9 25.77 -3.65 0.10
N LEU A 10 25.03 -4.62 -0.46
CA LEU A 10 23.64 -4.89 -0.12
C LEU A 10 23.47 -5.32 1.34
N VAL A 11 22.51 -4.73 2.00
CA VAL A 11 21.93 -5.18 3.28
C VAL A 11 20.42 -5.23 3.17
N ILE A 12 19.80 -6.16 3.87
CA ILE A 12 18.33 -6.30 3.92
C ILE A 12 17.90 -6.28 5.38
N ALA A 13 16.93 -5.44 5.68
CA ALA A 13 16.37 -5.32 7.01
C ALA A 13 15.61 -6.59 7.42
N GLN A 14 15.87 -7.06 8.65
CA GLN A 14 15.18 -8.19 9.27
C GLN A 14 14.63 -7.74 10.61
N VAL A 15 13.40 -7.27 10.58
CA VAL A 15 12.67 -6.66 11.71
C VAL A 15 11.22 -7.14 11.67
N ASP A 16 10.47 -6.95 12.74
CA ASP A 16 9.05 -7.33 12.74
C ASP A 16 8.20 -6.36 11.91
N GLU A 17 8.53 -5.09 11.93
CA GLU A 17 7.80 -4.02 11.25
C GLU A 17 8.78 -3.12 10.49
N TYR A 18 9.45 -2.20 11.17
CA TYR A 18 10.48 -1.33 10.60
C TYR A 18 11.58 -0.97 11.61
N VAL A 19 12.70 -0.49 11.09
CA VAL A 19 13.75 0.17 11.86
C VAL A 19 13.85 1.64 11.48
N ASN A 20 14.07 2.51 12.48
CA ASN A 20 14.26 3.93 12.25
C ASN A 20 15.66 4.22 11.68
N ILE A 21 15.71 5.01 10.61
CA ILE A 21 16.92 5.61 10.07
C ILE A 21 17.12 6.97 10.73
N ARG A 22 18.34 7.25 11.20
CA ARG A 22 18.65 8.47 11.95
C ARG A 22 19.74 9.28 11.27
N ASP A 23 19.74 10.59 11.52
CA ASP A 23 20.77 11.51 11.01
C ASP A 23 22.11 11.35 11.74
N GLU A 24 22.12 10.80 12.96
CA GLU A 24 23.30 10.48 13.75
C GLU A 24 23.30 9.03 14.25
N ALA A 25 24.48 8.47 14.49
CA ALA A 25 24.68 7.12 15.02
C ALA A 25 24.36 7.03 16.53
N SER A 26 23.14 7.43 16.91
CA SER A 26 22.68 7.52 18.30
C SER A 26 21.16 7.41 18.39
N THR A 27 20.68 6.62 19.35
CA THR A 27 19.24 6.56 19.68
C THR A 27 18.80 7.73 20.59
N GLU A 28 19.73 8.41 21.24
CA GLU A 28 19.44 9.49 22.17
C GLU A 28 19.39 10.86 21.49
N THR A 29 20.33 11.14 20.56
CA THR A 29 20.48 12.43 19.91
C THR A 29 20.07 12.45 18.44
N GLY A 30 20.18 11.31 17.75
CA GLY A 30 19.85 11.20 16.33
C GLY A 30 18.36 11.37 16.06
N GLN A 31 18.01 12.32 15.19
CA GLN A 31 16.64 12.51 14.71
C GLN A 31 16.29 11.43 13.71
N ILE A 32 15.02 10.99 13.70
CA ILE A 32 14.52 10.04 12.71
C ILE A 32 14.35 10.77 11.37
N VAL A 33 14.96 10.23 10.32
CA VAL A 33 14.88 10.77 8.95
C VAL A 33 14.15 9.83 8.00
N GLY A 34 13.90 8.59 8.43
CA GLY A 34 13.14 7.62 7.64
C GLY A 34 12.88 6.32 8.39
N LYS A 35 12.09 5.48 7.76
CA LYS A 35 11.77 4.11 8.18
C LYS A 35 12.26 3.13 7.12
N LEU A 36 12.87 2.02 7.53
CA LEU A 36 13.19 0.90 6.67
C LEU A 36 12.41 -0.33 7.14
N TYR A 37 11.45 -0.74 6.33
CA TYR A 37 10.55 -1.83 6.68
C TYR A 37 11.20 -3.21 6.52
N ASN A 38 10.59 -4.22 7.09
CA ASN A 38 11.08 -5.60 6.95
C ASN A 38 11.26 -5.97 5.47
N ASN A 39 12.34 -6.67 5.17
CA ASN A 39 12.74 -7.09 3.82
C ASN A 39 13.10 -5.94 2.86
N SER A 40 13.12 -4.69 3.32
CA SER A 40 13.62 -3.57 2.51
C SER A 40 15.14 -3.60 2.41
N ALA A 41 15.65 -3.18 1.24
CA ALA A 41 17.06 -3.17 0.94
C ALA A 41 17.70 -1.80 1.12
N ALA A 42 18.97 -1.80 1.46
CA ALA A 42 19.81 -0.62 1.52
C ALA A 42 21.25 -0.95 1.11
N GLU A 43 22.01 0.10 0.76
CA GLU A 43 23.44 0.03 0.50
C GLU A 43 24.21 0.56 1.70
N ILE A 44 25.21 -0.18 2.18
CA ILE A 44 26.15 0.34 3.16
C ILE A 44 27.13 1.28 2.45
N ILE A 45 27.09 2.55 2.85
CA ILE A 45 28.03 3.59 2.36
C ILE A 45 29.06 4.00 3.42
N GLY A 46 28.92 3.48 4.65
CA GLY A 46 29.86 3.70 5.74
C GLY A 46 29.47 2.94 7.01
N GLN A 47 30.32 3.03 8.03
CA GLN A 47 30.02 2.46 9.34
C GLN A 47 30.75 3.17 10.47
N THR A 48 30.13 3.19 11.64
CA THR A 48 30.75 3.72 12.86
C THR A 48 30.22 2.95 14.08
N GLY A 49 31.12 2.34 14.87
CA GLY A 49 30.73 1.50 15.99
C GLY A 49 29.77 0.40 15.58
N ASP A 50 28.62 0.34 16.25
CA ASP A 50 27.55 -0.63 16.00
C ASP A 50 26.51 -0.14 14.98
N TRP A 51 26.84 0.89 14.20
CA TRP A 51 25.96 1.52 13.23
C TRP A 51 26.50 1.36 11.80
N TYR A 52 25.59 1.10 10.85
CA TYR A 52 25.81 1.32 9.43
C TYR A 52 25.31 2.72 9.05
N LEU A 53 26.07 3.41 8.19
CA LEU A 53 25.54 4.50 7.38
C LEU A 53 25.07 3.88 6.08
N ILE A 54 23.76 4.00 5.83
CA ILE A 54 23.10 3.40 4.66
C ILE A 54 22.50 4.45 3.74
N LYS A 55 22.33 4.04 2.49
CA LYS A 55 21.46 4.71 1.51
C LYS A 55 20.41 3.70 1.03
N SER A 56 19.13 4.10 1.04
CA SER A 56 18.01 3.33 0.53
C SER A 56 17.04 4.29 -0.15
N GLY A 57 16.91 4.20 -1.47
CA GLY A 57 16.21 5.21 -2.26
C GLY A 57 16.79 6.61 -2.04
N ASP A 58 15.93 7.54 -1.66
CA ASP A 58 16.31 8.92 -1.37
C ASP A 58 16.73 9.16 0.10
N VAL A 59 16.61 8.14 0.96
CA VAL A 59 16.92 8.25 2.38
C VAL A 59 18.36 7.82 2.66
N THR A 60 19.09 8.66 3.38
CA THR A 60 20.45 8.36 3.85
C THR A 60 20.52 8.62 5.36
N GLY A 61 21.11 7.69 6.10
CA GLY A 61 21.27 7.84 7.54
C GLY A 61 21.80 6.59 8.23
N TYR A 62 21.81 6.62 9.55
CA TYR A 62 22.38 5.58 10.41
C TYR A 62 21.31 4.62 10.91
N VAL A 63 21.66 3.35 10.90
CA VAL A 63 20.85 2.23 11.42
C VAL A 63 21.70 1.29 12.25
N SER A 64 21.13 0.65 13.28
CA SER A 64 21.85 -0.37 14.05
C SER A 64 22.13 -1.61 13.20
N LYS A 65 23.33 -2.15 13.30
CA LYS A 65 23.76 -3.36 12.60
C LYS A 65 22.93 -4.60 12.95
N ASP A 66 22.35 -4.64 14.14
CA ASP A 66 21.62 -5.78 14.66
C ASP A 66 20.37 -6.15 13.86
N TYR A 67 19.87 -5.21 13.04
CA TYR A 67 18.63 -5.37 12.27
C TYR A 67 18.84 -5.80 10.82
N PHE A 68 20.06 -6.24 10.46
CA PHE A 68 20.38 -6.49 9.05
C PHE A 68 21.07 -7.82 8.81
N VAL A 69 20.75 -8.43 7.68
CA VAL A 69 21.57 -9.46 7.08
C VAL A 69 22.46 -8.85 6.00
N THR A 70 23.68 -9.39 5.87
CA THR A 70 24.74 -8.90 4.98
C THR A 70 25.40 -10.02 4.22
N GLY A 71 26.18 -9.73 3.16
CA GLY A 71 26.95 -10.68 2.40
C GLY A 71 26.10 -11.82 1.82
N ALA A 72 26.56 -13.06 1.91
CA ALA A 72 25.89 -14.22 1.30
C ALA A 72 24.45 -14.42 1.78
N GLN A 73 24.13 -14.07 3.04
CA GLN A 73 22.76 -14.14 3.55
C GLN A 73 21.87 -13.08 2.92
N ALA A 74 22.38 -11.86 2.71
CA ALA A 74 21.65 -10.83 2.01
C ALA A 74 21.42 -11.18 0.53
N GLU A 75 22.41 -11.80 -0.13
CA GLU A 75 22.28 -12.26 -1.51
C GLU A 75 21.22 -13.38 -1.66
N GLU A 76 21.19 -14.32 -0.71
CA GLU A 76 20.18 -15.38 -0.70
C GLU A 76 18.78 -14.81 -0.48
N LEU A 77 18.62 -13.92 0.52
CA LEU A 77 17.34 -13.27 0.79
C LEU A 77 16.90 -12.34 -0.34
N ALA A 78 17.84 -11.66 -1.01
CA ALA A 78 17.57 -10.81 -2.16
C ALA A 78 16.85 -11.56 -3.30
N ALA A 79 17.16 -12.83 -3.50
CA ALA A 79 16.48 -13.66 -4.51
C ALA A 79 15.04 -14.01 -4.13
N GLU A 80 14.66 -13.87 -2.85
CA GLU A 80 13.30 -14.16 -2.36
C GLU A 80 12.44 -12.90 -2.26
N VAL A 81 13.06 -11.76 -1.89
CA VAL A 81 12.33 -10.52 -1.60
C VAL A 81 12.45 -9.46 -2.68
N GLY A 82 13.31 -9.66 -3.66
CA GLY A 82 13.48 -8.76 -4.80
C GLY A 82 12.52 -9.06 -5.93
N ASP A 83 12.07 -8.02 -6.59
CA ASP A 83 11.25 -8.10 -7.81
C ASP A 83 12.15 -7.92 -9.03
N ASP A 84 12.32 -8.99 -9.80
CA ASP A 84 13.06 -8.94 -11.07
C ASP A 84 12.20 -8.27 -12.13
N VAL A 85 12.67 -7.13 -12.64
CA VAL A 85 11.98 -6.34 -13.66
C VAL A 85 12.86 -6.16 -14.90
N ALA A 86 12.22 -6.16 -16.07
CA ALA A 86 12.82 -5.82 -17.35
C ALA A 86 12.22 -4.51 -17.85
N THR A 87 13.03 -3.46 -17.93
CA THR A 87 12.61 -2.16 -18.46
C THR A 87 12.90 -2.11 -19.95
N VAL A 88 11.89 -1.84 -20.76
CA VAL A 88 12.01 -1.73 -22.22
C VAL A 88 12.81 -0.49 -22.58
N ASN A 89 13.86 -0.65 -23.42
CA ASN A 89 14.75 0.42 -23.88
C ASN A 89 14.65 0.71 -25.37
N THR A 90 13.49 0.44 -25.99
CA THR A 90 13.19 0.69 -27.39
C THR A 90 11.75 1.19 -27.55
N GLU A 91 11.48 1.96 -28.63
CA GLU A 91 10.13 2.56 -28.86
C GLU A 91 9.02 1.51 -28.89
N THR A 92 9.27 0.34 -29.46
CA THR A 92 8.29 -0.76 -29.54
C THR A 92 9.00 -2.09 -29.52
N LEU A 93 8.63 -2.95 -28.59
CA LEU A 93 9.16 -4.30 -28.44
C LEU A 93 8.05 -5.34 -28.61
N MET A 94 8.33 -6.37 -29.38
CA MET A 94 7.42 -7.48 -29.62
C MET A 94 7.52 -8.50 -28.49
N VAL A 95 6.40 -8.79 -27.83
CA VAL A 95 6.28 -9.94 -26.93
C VAL A 95 5.84 -11.15 -27.72
N ARG A 96 6.61 -12.22 -27.66
CA ARG A 96 6.43 -13.41 -28.47
C ARG A 96 5.99 -14.62 -27.64
N LYS A 97 5.29 -15.54 -28.26
CA LYS A 97 4.80 -16.76 -27.62
C LYS A 97 5.91 -17.71 -27.18
N LYS A 98 7.06 -17.70 -27.89
CA LYS A 98 8.26 -18.52 -27.61
C LYS A 98 9.52 -17.68 -27.78
N ALA A 99 10.62 -18.13 -27.18
CA ALA A 99 11.96 -17.55 -27.30
C ALA A 99 12.53 -17.71 -28.74
N SER A 100 11.92 -17.09 -29.73
CA SER A 100 12.32 -17.17 -31.15
C SER A 100 11.76 -15.99 -31.95
N THR A 101 12.56 -15.45 -32.87
CA THR A 101 12.13 -14.41 -33.83
C THR A 101 11.05 -14.89 -34.81
N ASP A 102 10.95 -16.20 -35.04
CA ASP A 102 9.95 -16.81 -35.92
C ASP A 102 8.62 -17.12 -35.17
N SER A 103 8.57 -16.87 -33.84
CA SER A 103 7.39 -17.13 -33.07
C SER A 103 6.33 -16.02 -33.23
N ASP A 104 5.05 -16.40 -33.05
CA ASP A 104 3.93 -15.47 -33.08
C ASP A 104 4.13 -14.32 -32.06
N VAL A 105 3.77 -13.11 -32.47
CA VAL A 105 3.70 -11.93 -31.62
C VAL A 105 2.35 -11.94 -30.91
N ILE A 106 2.37 -11.84 -29.58
CA ILE A 106 1.17 -11.90 -28.73
C ILE A 106 0.84 -10.55 -28.08
N ALA A 107 1.83 -9.65 -27.95
CA ALA A 107 1.64 -8.29 -27.45
C ALA A 107 2.75 -7.36 -28.01
N LEU A 108 2.52 -6.06 -27.87
CA LEU A 108 3.51 -5.01 -28.09
C LEU A 108 3.63 -4.19 -26.81
N VAL A 109 4.88 -3.85 -26.43
CA VAL A 109 5.20 -3.03 -25.26
C VAL A 109 6.04 -1.84 -25.70
N GLY A 110 5.91 -0.71 -25.01
CA GLY A 110 6.57 0.54 -25.36
C GLY A 110 7.80 0.83 -24.53
N ASP A 111 8.51 1.88 -24.94
CA ASP A 111 9.68 2.40 -24.24
C ASP A 111 9.38 2.70 -22.76
N SER A 112 10.36 2.43 -21.91
CA SER A 112 10.29 2.62 -20.46
C SER A 112 9.22 1.80 -19.73
N GLN A 113 8.48 0.92 -20.43
CA GLN A 113 7.54 0.00 -19.77
C GLN A 113 8.30 -1.05 -18.98
N GLN A 114 7.87 -1.26 -17.74
CA GLN A 114 8.42 -2.28 -16.84
C GLN A 114 7.60 -3.55 -16.92
N LEU A 115 8.29 -4.67 -17.09
CA LEU A 115 7.72 -6.00 -17.23
C LEU A 115 8.28 -6.88 -16.11
N GLN A 116 7.42 -7.66 -15.45
CA GLN A 116 7.89 -8.61 -14.45
C GLN A 116 8.66 -9.75 -15.14
N VAL A 117 9.87 -10.02 -14.69
CA VAL A 117 10.68 -11.13 -15.20
C VAL A 117 10.26 -12.43 -14.50
N ILE A 118 9.96 -13.44 -15.30
CA ILE A 118 9.64 -14.79 -14.82
C ILE A 118 10.84 -15.72 -14.95
N ASP A 119 11.59 -15.61 -16.05
CA ASP A 119 12.74 -16.45 -16.36
C ASP A 119 13.66 -15.79 -17.39
N GLN A 120 14.90 -16.25 -17.48
CA GLN A 120 15.87 -15.81 -18.48
C GLN A 120 16.47 -17.00 -19.24
N GLU A 121 16.35 -16.95 -20.55
CA GLU A 121 16.97 -17.88 -21.48
C GLU A 121 18.05 -17.17 -22.30
N ASP A 122 18.85 -17.91 -23.08
CA ASP A 122 19.90 -17.32 -23.89
C ASP A 122 19.33 -16.39 -24.99
N GLY A 123 19.57 -15.09 -24.84
CA GLY A 123 19.07 -14.03 -25.73
C GLY A 123 17.59 -13.63 -25.53
N TRP A 124 16.88 -14.22 -24.55
CA TRP A 124 15.46 -13.97 -24.30
C TRP A 124 15.16 -13.83 -22.82
N VAL A 125 14.17 -12.99 -22.52
CA VAL A 125 13.60 -12.82 -21.17
C VAL A 125 12.12 -13.20 -21.23
N LYS A 126 11.72 -14.13 -20.37
CA LYS A 126 10.32 -14.48 -20.19
C LYS A 126 9.70 -13.49 -19.22
N VAL A 127 8.64 -12.81 -19.65
CA VAL A 127 8.03 -11.70 -18.90
C VAL A 127 6.52 -11.87 -18.79
N ALA A 128 5.95 -11.32 -17.71
CA ALA A 128 4.54 -11.00 -17.64
C ALA A 128 4.34 -9.52 -18.01
N VAL A 129 3.46 -9.28 -18.98
CA VAL A 129 3.07 -7.92 -19.40
C VAL A 129 1.96 -7.39 -18.51
N ASP A 130 1.01 -8.26 -18.19
CA ASP A 130 -0.10 -8.09 -17.27
C ASP A 130 -0.50 -9.45 -16.68
N ASN A 131 -1.61 -9.51 -15.95
CA ASN A 131 -2.06 -10.74 -15.29
C ASN A 131 -2.38 -11.89 -16.28
N ASP A 132 -2.62 -11.60 -17.56
CA ASP A 132 -3.10 -12.57 -18.55
C ASP A 132 -2.09 -12.86 -19.65
N VAL A 133 -1.09 -11.97 -19.87
CA VAL A 133 -0.15 -12.07 -20.99
C VAL A 133 1.26 -12.39 -20.50
N VAL A 134 1.68 -13.63 -20.74
CA VAL A 134 3.05 -14.11 -20.49
C VAL A 134 3.71 -14.46 -21.82
N GLY A 135 4.91 -13.96 -22.08
CA GLY A 135 5.64 -14.21 -23.30
C GLY A 135 7.13 -13.94 -23.19
N TYR A 136 7.80 -13.85 -24.32
CA TYR A 136 9.25 -13.67 -24.42
C TYR A 136 9.59 -12.39 -25.17
N VAL A 137 10.53 -11.63 -24.62
CA VAL A 137 11.15 -10.47 -25.26
C VAL A 137 12.65 -10.72 -25.48
N SER A 138 13.22 -10.10 -26.52
CA SER A 138 14.68 -10.19 -26.73
C SER A 138 15.41 -9.43 -25.61
N SER A 139 16.45 -10.05 -25.04
CA SER A 139 17.28 -9.43 -24.00
C SER A 139 18.08 -8.21 -24.48
N ASP A 140 18.19 -8.00 -25.79
CA ASP A 140 18.91 -6.85 -26.37
C ASP A 140 18.13 -5.54 -26.23
N TYR A 141 16.83 -5.62 -25.95
CA TYR A 141 15.91 -4.47 -25.89
C TYR A 141 15.28 -4.25 -24.52
N VAL A 142 15.85 -4.85 -23.49
CA VAL A 142 15.43 -4.66 -22.11
C VAL A 142 16.63 -4.60 -21.16
N ASP A 143 16.53 -3.73 -20.17
CA ASP A 143 17.46 -3.67 -19.05
C ASP A 143 16.84 -4.38 -17.86
N CYS A 144 17.47 -5.49 -17.44
CA CYS A 144 16.98 -6.29 -16.32
C CYS A 144 17.68 -5.89 -15.02
N GLU A 145 16.88 -5.62 -13.98
CA GLU A 145 17.38 -5.32 -12.64
C GLU A 145 16.49 -5.97 -11.57
N THR A 146 17.05 -6.26 -10.40
CA THR A 146 16.27 -6.65 -9.24
C THR A 146 15.95 -5.39 -8.44
N LYS A 147 14.68 -5.09 -8.28
CA LYS A 147 14.17 -3.98 -7.46
C LYS A 147 13.81 -4.47 -6.07
N PHE A 148 13.99 -3.62 -5.11
CA PHE A 148 13.64 -3.87 -3.71
C PHE A 148 12.73 -2.77 -3.21
N VAL A 149 12.00 -3.09 -2.14
CA VAL A 149 11.36 -2.06 -1.34
C VAL A 149 12.47 -1.24 -0.68
N GLU A 150 12.39 0.06 -0.81
CA GLU A 150 13.36 1.02 -0.28
C GLU A 150 12.83 1.68 0.98
N ALA A 151 13.70 2.46 1.64
CA ALA A 151 13.33 3.25 2.79
C ALA A 151 12.29 4.33 2.44
N GLU A 152 11.41 4.56 3.37
CA GLU A 152 10.48 5.66 3.31
C GLU A 152 10.99 6.84 4.12
N SER A 153 10.94 8.07 3.58
CA SER A 153 11.28 9.26 4.33
C SER A 153 10.31 9.49 5.49
N ILE A 154 10.79 10.10 6.56
CA ILE A 154 9.92 10.43 7.70
C ILE A 154 8.80 11.39 7.29
N GLU A 155 9.04 12.26 6.33
CA GLU A 155 8.04 13.20 5.80
C GLU A 155 6.89 12.44 5.12
N THR A 156 7.21 11.44 4.28
CA THR A 156 6.21 10.61 3.58
C THR A 156 5.42 9.76 4.57
N SER A 157 6.12 9.12 5.52
CA SER A 157 5.47 8.31 6.57
C SER A 157 4.52 9.15 7.42
N THR A 158 4.96 10.34 7.86
CA THR A 158 4.14 11.25 8.67
C THR A 158 2.93 11.76 7.87
N ALA A 159 3.14 12.15 6.61
CA ALA A 159 2.03 12.61 5.76
C ALA A 159 0.97 11.54 5.54
N ARG A 160 1.38 10.26 5.39
CA ARG A 160 0.44 9.13 5.30
C ARG A 160 -0.33 8.95 6.60
N GLU A 161 0.36 8.94 7.73
CA GLU A 161 -0.27 8.80 9.05
C GLU A 161 -1.30 9.91 9.31
N GLU A 162 -0.97 11.17 9.02
CA GLU A 162 -1.88 12.31 9.12
C GLU A 162 -3.07 12.19 8.17
N ALA A 163 -2.87 11.72 6.94
CA ALA A 163 -3.94 11.52 5.98
C ALA A 163 -4.91 10.41 6.41
N VAL A 164 -4.40 9.28 6.91
CA VAL A 164 -5.23 8.18 7.42
C VAL A 164 -5.97 8.61 8.67
N GLN A 165 -5.34 9.36 9.59
CA GLN A 165 -6.00 9.92 10.77
C GLN A 165 -7.12 10.90 10.38
N SER A 166 -6.88 11.77 9.40
CA SER A 166 -7.91 12.68 8.90
C SER A 166 -9.11 11.94 8.28
N ALA A 167 -8.86 10.83 7.62
CA ALA A 167 -9.94 9.99 7.11
C ALA A 167 -10.73 9.30 8.23
N LEU A 168 -10.07 8.83 9.29
CA LEU A 168 -10.73 8.32 10.49
C LEU A 168 -11.60 9.39 11.14
N ASP A 169 -11.07 10.59 11.34
CA ASP A 169 -11.80 11.70 11.96
C ASP A 169 -13.10 12.04 11.20
N ARG A 170 -13.04 11.98 9.85
CA ARG A 170 -14.23 12.14 8.99
C ARG A 170 -15.22 10.99 9.14
N ALA A 171 -14.74 9.74 9.19
CA ALA A 171 -15.58 8.58 9.39
C ALA A 171 -16.31 8.65 10.73
N ASP A 172 -15.62 9.05 11.81
CA ASP A 172 -16.17 9.24 13.13
C ASP A 172 -17.21 10.37 13.18
N GLN A 173 -16.93 11.50 12.55
CA GLN A 173 -17.87 12.60 12.43
C GLN A 173 -19.15 12.18 11.71
N MET A 174 -19.02 11.41 10.64
CA MET A 174 -20.18 10.92 9.89
C MET A 174 -20.96 9.83 10.66
N LYS A 175 -20.28 8.99 11.41
CA LYS A 175 -20.92 8.04 12.34
C LYS A 175 -21.80 8.78 13.34
N GLU A 176 -21.27 9.81 14.00
CA GLU A 176 -22.04 10.63 14.95
C GLU A 176 -23.25 11.32 14.28
N ALA A 177 -23.08 11.81 13.05
CA ALA A 177 -24.17 12.39 12.27
C ALA A 177 -25.27 11.34 11.97
N ALA A 178 -24.89 10.13 11.58
CA ALA A 178 -25.83 9.03 11.33
C ALA A 178 -26.59 8.62 12.60
N ILE A 179 -25.92 8.54 13.73
CA ILE A 179 -26.55 8.24 15.05
C ILE A 179 -27.53 9.36 15.44
N ASN A 180 -27.17 10.61 15.24
CA ASN A 180 -28.07 11.75 15.53
C ASN A 180 -29.32 11.74 14.62
N ALA A 181 -29.14 11.46 13.34
CA ALA A 181 -30.24 11.33 12.39
C ALA A 181 -31.15 10.13 12.73
N MET A 182 -30.58 9.00 13.16
CA MET A 182 -31.30 7.83 13.65
C MET A 182 -32.21 8.21 14.85
N ASN A 183 -31.68 8.94 15.83
CA ASN A 183 -32.41 9.36 17.01
C ASN A 183 -33.58 10.33 16.69
N ASN A 184 -33.50 11.02 15.55
CA ASN A 184 -34.52 11.90 15.00
C ASN A 184 -35.47 11.21 14.00
N ALA A 185 -35.28 9.92 13.76
CA ALA A 185 -35.99 9.15 12.74
C ALA A 185 -35.88 9.75 11.33
N ASP A 186 -34.75 10.37 11.01
CA ASP A 186 -34.43 10.92 9.67
C ASP A 186 -33.56 9.92 8.89
N ALA A 187 -34.27 9.05 8.14
CA ALA A 187 -33.61 7.99 7.37
C ALA A 187 -32.76 8.55 6.22
N ASN A 188 -33.14 9.68 5.62
CA ASN A 188 -32.40 10.27 4.51
C ASN A 188 -31.06 10.84 4.98
N GLU A 189 -31.06 11.61 6.08
CA GLU A 189 -29.84 12.17 6.64
C GLU A 189 -28.92 11.08 7.18
N ALA A 190 -29.48 10.05 7.83
CA ALA A 190 -28.72 8.90 8.30
C ALA A 190 -28.05 8.12 7.17
N ALA A 191 -28.77 7.88 6.07
CA ALA A 191 -28.22 7.20 4.88
C ALA A 191 -27.12 8.01 4.21
N TYR A 192 -27.26 9.32 4.11
CA TYR A 192 -26.23 10.21 3.58
C TYR A 192 -24.97 10.17 4.43
N ALA A 193 -25.11 10.33 5.75
CA ALA A 193 -23.98 10.29 6.68
C ALA A 193 -23.26 8.92 6.65
N ALA A 194 -24.01 7.80 6.57
CA ALA A 194 -23.44 6.48 6.43
C ALA A 194 -22.63 6.32 5.15
N GLN A 195 -23.12 6.85 4.02
CA GLN A 195 -22.39 6.80 2.74
C GLN A 195 -21.08 7.60 2.80
N GLU A 196 -21.09 8.77 3.42
CA GLU A 196 -19.87 9.58 3.61
C GLU A 196 -18.86 8.90 4.53
N ALA A 197 -19.32 8.20 5.58
CA ALA A 197 -18.46 7.41 6.47
C ALA A 197 -17.77 6.25 5.70
N ILE A 198 -18.51 5.57 4.81
CA ILE A 198 -17.95 4.52 3.94
C ILE A 198 -16.86 5.07 3.03
N VAL A 199 -17.08 6.23 2.42
CA VAL A 199 -16.09 6.86 1.54
C VAL A 199 -14.83 7.21 2.32
N ALA A 200 -14.96 7.78 3.50
CA ALA A 200 -13.82 8.10 4.37
C ALA A 200 -13.05 6.84 4.82
N ALA A 201 -13.75 5.78 5.18
CA ALA A 201 -13.13 4.49 5.55
C ALA A 201 -12.40 3.83 4.35
N ALA A 202 -12.96 3.92 3.14
CA ALA A 202 -12.33 3.41 1.93
C ALA A 202 -11.04 4.18 1.62
N GLU A 203 -11.01 5.50 1.79
CA GLU A 203 -9.82 6.32 1.64
C GLU A 203 -8.75 5.95 2.67
N ALA A 204 -9.11 5.81 3.96
CA ALA A 204 -8.19 5.36 5.00
C ALA A 204 -7.55 4.01 4.65
N LYS A 205 -8.35 3.06 4.20
CA LYS A 205 -7.89 1.72 3.80
C LYS A 205 -6.98 1.77 2.58
N GLN A 206 -7.27 2.61 1.60
CA GLN A 206 -6.42 2.77 0.42
C GLN A 206 -5.06 3.34 0.80
N LEU A 207 -5.02 4.41 1.60
CA LEU A 207 -3.77 5.02 2.08
C LEU A 207 -2.94 4.04 2.92
N ALA A 208 -3.59 3.26 3.78
CA ALA A 208 -2.91 2.24 4.57
C ALA A 208 -2.32 1.11 3.71
N SER A 209 -2.95 0.76 2.59
CA SER A 209 -2.46 -0.28 1.69
C SER A 209 -1.15 0.08 0.98
N GLU A 210 -0.74 1.35 0.97
CA GLU A 210 0.55 1.79 0.43
C GLU A 210 1.74 1.32 1.28
N GLN A 211 1.51 1.03 2.57
CA GLN A 211 2.51 0.46 3.47
C GLN A 211 1.88 -0.52 4.46
N GLU A 212 1.78 -1.78 4.05
CA GLU A 212 1.13 -2.84 4.82
C GLU A 212 1.84 -3.19 6.14
N LEU A 213 3.15 -2.90 6.22
CA LEU A 213 3.96 -3.14 7.42
C LEU A 213 3.92 -1.99 8.43
N ASP A 214 3.27 -0.88 8.16
CA ASP A 214 3.02 0.16 9.17
C ASP A 214 1.75 -0.17 9.96
N TYR A 215 1.92 -0.93 11.05
CA TYR A 215 0.79 -1.45 11.83
C TYR A 215 -0.02 -0.35 12.50
N ASN A 216 0.59 0.79 12.84
CA ASN A 216 -0.14 1.93 13.38
C ASN A 216 -1.15 2.49 12.36
N VAL A 217 -0.70 2.66 11.13
CA VAL A 217 -1.55 3.12 10.02
C VAL A 217 -2.66 2.11 9.70
N GLN A 218 -2.35 0.80 9.75
CA GLN A 218 -3.33 -0.27 9.56
C GLN A 218 -4.42 -0.26 10.66
N GLU A 219 -4.04 -0.02 11.91
CA GLU A 219 -4.97 0.06 13.03
C GLU A 219 -5.92 1.26 12.90
N ILE A 220 -5.39 2.44 12.53
CA ILE A 220 -6.18 3.64 12.27
C ILE A 220 -7.20 3.38 11.15
N ALA A 221 -6.77 2.79 10.03
CA ALA A 221 -7.65 2.47 8.91
C ALA A 221 -8.73 1.44 9.29
N SER A 222 -8.39 0.44 10.10
CA SER A 222 -9.35 -0.55 10.61
C SER A 222 -10.40 0.11 11.51
N THR A 223 -10.01 1.09 12.33
CA THR A 223 -10.92 1.86 13.16
C THR A 223 -11.88 2.68 12.30
N ALA A 224 -11.42 3.29 11.22
CA ALA A 224 -12.28 4.02 10.29
C ALA A 224 -13.34 3.12 9.64
N VAL A 225 -12.97 1.87 9.30
CA VAL A 225 -13.93 0.87 8.79
C VAL A 225 -15.00 0.56 9.86
N SER A 226 -14.60 0.36 11.11
CA SER A 226 -15.55 0.10 12.20
C SER A 226 -16.53 1.26 12.38
N SER A 227 -16.08 2.50 12.27
CA SER A 227 -16.94 3.69 12.33
C SER A 227 -17.94 3.76 11.18
N ALA A 228 -17.54 3.34 9.97
CA ALA A 228 -18.44 3.25 8.84
C ALA A 228 -19.51 2.17 9.01
N ASP A 229 -19.15 1.02 9.58
CA ASP A 229 -20.10 -0.07 9.89
C ASP A 229 -21.14 0.39 10.94
N GLU A 230 -20.72 1.11 11.96
CA GLU A 230 -21.64 1.70 12.96
C GLU A 230 -22.56 2.74 12.32
N ALA A 231 -22.07 3.58 11.41
CA ALA A 231 -22.90 4.54 10.68
C ALA A 231 -23.95 3.85 9.80
N GLN A 232 -23.57 2.76 9.11
CA GLN A 232 -24.52 1.93 8.35
C GLN A 232 -25.61 1.33 9.21
N TYR A 233 -25.24 0.82 10.39
CA TYR A 233 -26.22 0.29 11.32
C TYR A 233 -27.19 1.38 11.81
N ALA A 234 -26.69 2.59 12.09
CA ALA A 234 -27.52 3.72 12.47
C ALA A 234 -28.49 4.11 11.34
N ALA A 235 -28.05 4.10 10.09
CA ALA A 235 -28.92 4.36 8.93
C ALA A 235 -30.03 3.31 8.79
N TYR A 236 -29.69 2.02 8.93
CA TYR A 236 -30.71 0.96 8.93
C TYR A 236 -31.73 1.15 10.05
N MET A 237 -31.32 1.49 11.26
CA MET A 237 -32.22 1.73 12.38
C MET A 237 -33.07 2.98 12.19
N ALA A 238 -32.55 4.03 11.54
CA ALA A 238 -33.31 5.23 11.19
C ALA A 238 -34.50 4.92 10.26
N GLU A 239 -34.29 4.06 9.26
CA GLU A 239 -35.37 3.59 8.37
C GLU A 239 -36.46 2.86 9.17
N GLN A 240 -36.09 2.01 10.12
CA GLN A 240 -37.05 1.31 10.95
C GLN A 240 -37.86 2.26 11.85
N TYR A 241 -37.20 3.23 12.45
CA TYR A 241 -37.86 4.23 13.29
C TYR A 241 -38.78 5.16 12.50
N GLN A 242 -38.35 5.60 11.33
CA GLN A 242 -39.18 6.40 10.43
C GLN A 242 -40.43 5.61 9.99
N ALA A 243 -40.29 4.38 9.56
CA ALA A 243 -41.40 3.54 9.14
C ALA A 243 -42.41 3.29 10.30
N ALA A 244 -41.90 3.09 11.52
CA ALA A 244 -42.76 2.93 12.70
C ALA A 244 -43.53 4.21 13.02
N ALA A 245 -42.88 5.38 12.95
CA ALA A 245 -43.51 6.68 13.19
C ALA A 245 -44.60 6.98 12.13
N GLU A 246 -44.34 6.69 10.86
CA GLU A 246 -45.31 6.85 9.78
C GLU A 246 -46.51 5.90 9.94
N ALA A 247 -46.28 4.65 10.33
CA ALA A 247 -47.36 3.70 10.62
C ALA A 247 -48.25 4.14 11.80
N GLN A 248 -47.62 4.64 12.87
CA GLN A 248 -48.36 5.19 14.02
C GLN A 248 -49.20 6.40 13.63
N ALA A 249 -48.64 7.35 12.88
CA ALA A 249 -49.35 8.54 12.42
C ALA A 249 -50.54 8.18 11.51
N ALA A 250 -50.36 7.19 10.64
CA ALA A 250 -51.43 6.68 9.78
C ALA A 250 -52.57 6.07 10.61
N ALA A 251 -52.24 5.25 11.63
CA ALA A 251 -53.22 4.64 12.52
C ALA A 251 -54.00 5.69 13.35
N GLU A 252 -53.33 6.70 13.85
CA GLU A 252 -53.95 7.81 14.59
C GLU A 252 -54.88 8.62 13.66
N ALA A 253 -54.48 8.90 12.43
CA ALA A 253 -55.29 9.60 11.42
C ALA A 253 -56.55 8.79 11.08
N GLU A 254 -56.47 7.47 10.96
CA GLU A 254 -57.59 6.58 10.70
C GLU A 254 -58.57 6.55 11.89
N ALA A 255 -58.03 6.42 13.11
CA ALA A 255 -58.85 6.48 14.31
C ALA A 255 -59.62 7.80 14.46
N ALA A 256 -58.96 8.92 14.14
CA ALA A 256 -59.61 10.24 14.15
C ALA A 256 -60.75 10.34 13.14
N ARG A 257 -60.62 9.73 11.93
CA ARG A 257 -61.67 9.70 10.88
C ARG A 257 -62.88 8.86 11.31
N GLN A 258 -62.67 7.81 12.10
CA GLN A 258 -63.76 6.94 12.58
C GLN A 258 -64.56 7.58 13.71
N GLN A 259 -64.02 8.59 14.38
CA GLN A 259 -64.69 9.31 15.50
C GLN A 259 -65.40 10.57 15.04
N ALA A 260 -65.23 11.00 13.79
CA ALA A 260 -65.86 12.19 13.19
C ALA A 260 -67.13 11.81 12.38
#